data_9438b3368d67b078e70fb1086e654162
#
_entry.id   9438b3368d67b078e70fb1086e654162
#
_cell.length_a   1.000
_cell.length_b   1.000
_cell.length_c   1.000
_cell.angle_alpha   90.00
_cell.angle_beta   90.00
_cell.angle_gamma   90.00
#
_symmetry.space_group_name_H-M   'P 1'
#
loop_
_entity.id
_entity.type
_entity.pdbx_description
1 polymer ?
#
loop_
_entity_poly.entity_id
_entity_poly.type
_entity_poly.pdbx_seq_one_letter_code
_entity_poly.pdbx_strand_id
1 'polypeptide(L)'
;MRFAIVTIAMLACASLAHAKDIEAGRAKASEVCAACHGVNGVSVSAAIPNLAGQKAGYLGSQLTGFKSGARKNPLMNAIAAQLSPADIDNVAAYFASLQGASAGTAMSEFLPNLRKTNITPANFPADYKTRYTHYATVNYPERPQVRHLYANDVALAAAREGKPIPDGAFIVMEVYTPKLDDQKKPVKGADGNLVPDKIAFVTAMARQAGWGKDIPEILRNADWNYAAFTPAGQPRPRINHAECLACHKSKDDESFAFTMKELASAGRGR
;
A
#
# COMPACT_ATOMS: atom_id res chain seq x y z
N MET A 1 -37.83 -63.93 32.64
CA MET A 1 -37.02 -63.35 31.59
C MET A 1 -37.35 -61.86 31.49
N ARG A 2 -36.45 -60.98 31.92
CA ARG A 2 -36.65 -59.55 31.86
C ARG A 2 -35.76 -59.04 30.71
N PHE A 3 -36.38 -58.48 29.65
CA PHE A 3 -35.68 -57.85 28.57
C PHE A 3 -35.41 -56.38 28.94
N ALA A 4 -34.13 -55.99 29.05
CA ALA A 4 -33.70 -54.62 29.19
C ALA A 4 -33.60 -53.99 27.81
N ILE A 5 -34.42 -52.93 27.57
CA ILE A 5 -34.32 -52.12 26.36
C ILE A 5 -33.26 -51.08 26.61
N VAL A 6 -32.12 -51.19 25.88
CA VAL A 6 -31.06 -50.19 25.86
C VAL A 6 -31.41 -49.15 24.81
N THR A 7 -31.81 -47.98 25.22
CA THR A 7 -32.08 -46.83 24.34
C THR A 7 -30.73 -46.13 24.07
N ILE A 8 -30.20 -46.29 22.84
CA ILE A 8 -29.04 -45.57 22.37
C ILE A 8 -29.50 -44.16 21.92
N ALA A 9 -29.19 -43.13 22.70
CA ALA A 9 -29.37 -41.76 22.32
C ALA A 9 -28.26 -41.36 21.32
N MET A 10 -28.62 -41.28 20.03
CA MET A 10 -27.72 -40.67 19.03
C MET A 10 -27.68 -39.16 19.27
N LEU A 11 -26.55 -38.65 19.78
CA LEU A 11 -26.21 -37.23 19.79
C LEU A 11 -25.90 -36.82 18.35
N ALA A 12 -26.88 -36.23 17.66
CA ALA A 12 -26.68 -35.59 16.38
C ALA A 12 -25.86 -34.29 16.64
N CYS A 13 -24.54 -34.37 16.36
CA CYS A 13 -23.68 -33.19 16.29
C CYS A 13 -24.08 -32.39 15.04
N ALA A 14 -25.03 -31.47 15.18
CA ALA A 14 -25.40 -30.52 14.14
C ALA A 14 -24.20 -29.57 13.95
N SER A 15 -23.41 -29.82 12.90
CA SER A 15 -22.46 -28.85 12.39
C SER A 15 -23.27 -27.62 11.93
N LEU A 16 -23.29 -26.57 12.75
CA LEU A 16 -23.81 -25.28 12.36
C LEU A 16 -22.92 -24.76 11.23
N ALA A 17 -23.28 -25.05 9.98
CA ALA A 17 -22.72 -24.35 8.84
C ALA A 17 -23.08 -22.86 9.03
N HIS A 18 -22.12 -22.05 9.41
CA HIS A 18 -22.32 -20.60 9.50
C HIS A 18 -22.71 -20.12 8.10
N ALA A 19 -23.94 -19.65 7.95
CA ALA A 19 -24.33 -18.95 6.74
C ALA A 19 -23.41 -17.74 6.58
N LYS A 20 -22.88 -17.57 5.38
CA LYS A 20 -22.00 -16.44 5.07
C LYS A 20 -22.79 -15.15 5.19
N ASP A 21 -22.34 -14.25 6.06
CA ASP A 21 -23.00 -12.98 6.33
C ASP A 21 -22.44 -11.90 5.37
N ILE A 22 -23.26 -11.56 4.36
CA ILE A 22 -22.88 -10.57 3.35
C ILE A 22 -22.77 -9.17 3.95
N GLU A 23 -23.59 -8.80 4.93
CA GLU A 23 -23.52 -7.48 5.56
C GLU A 23 -22.29 -7.35 6.47
N ALA A 24 -21.95 -8.36 7.25
CA ALA A 24 -20.70 -8.42 7.98
C ALA A 24 -19.49 -8.38 7.02
N GLY A 25 -19.60 -9.08 5.89
CA GLY A 25 -18.60 -9.05 4.81
C GLY A 25 -18.45 -7.66 4.21
N ARG A 26 -19.55 -6.95 3.97
CA ARG A 26 -19.56 -5.57 3.48
C ARG A 26 -18.90 -4.61 4.47
N ALA A 27 -19.24 -4.72 5.74
CA ALA A 27 -18.65 -3.89 6.79
C ALA A 27 -17.13 -4.10 6.87
N LYS A 28 -16.68 -5.36 6.93
CA LYS A 28 -15.25 -5.69 6.96
C LYS A 28 -14.53 -5.28 5.67
N ALA A 29 -15.14 -5.49 4.50
CA ALA A 29 -14.56 -5.05 3.23
C ALA A 29 -14.40 -3.53 3.15
N SER A 30 -15.36 -2.77 3.67
CA SER A 30 -15.29 -1.31 3.75
C SER A 30 -14.17 -0.83 4.67
N GLU A 31 -13.95 -1.55 5.77
CA GLU A 31 -12.91 -1.25 6.76
C GLU A 31 -11.50 -1.51 6.21
N VAL A 32 -11.26 -2.68 5.59
CA VAL A 32 -9.89 -3.16 5.34
C VAL A 32 -9.55 -3.38 3.86
N CYS A 33 -10.52 -3.46 2.95
CA CYS A 33 -10.28 -3.77 1.54
C CYS A 33 -10.52 -2.59 0.61
N ALA A 34 -11.49 -1.73 0.96
CA ALA A 34 -12.04 -0.71 0.07
C ALA A 34 -11.01 0.32 -0.38
N ALA A 35 -10.04 0.67 0.48
CA ALA A 35 -9.02 1.65 0.17
C ALA A 35 -8.19 1.30 -1.08
N CYS A 36 -7.99 0.00 -1.33
CA CYS A 36 -7.19 -0.49 -2.46
C CYS A 36 -8.07 -1.09 -3.56
N HIS A 37 -9.03 -1.93 -3.18
CA HIS A 37 -9.87 -2.67 -4.13
C HIS A 37 -11.16 -1.95 -4.51
N GLY A 38 -11.44 -0.78 -3.89
CA GLY A 38 -12.69 -0.04 -4.07
C GLY A 38 -13.81 -0.59 -3.20
N VAL A 39 -14.70 0.31 -2.71
CA VAL A 39 -15.83 -0.05 -1.87
C VAL A 39 -16.78 -1.06 -2.55
N ASN A 40 -16.90 -0.97 -3.88
CA ASN A 40 -17.68 -1.90 -4.70
C ASN A 40 -16.82 -3.00 -5.35
N GLY A 41 -15.61 -3.23 -4.84
CA GLY A 41 -14.70 -4.25 -5.35
C GLY A 41 -14.12 -3.94 -6.75
N VAL A 42 -14.19 -2.68 -7.19
CA VAL A 42 -13.62 -2.21 -8.45
C VAL A 42 -12.49 -1.26 -8.14
N SER A 43 -11.25 -1.72 -8.38
CA SER A 43 -10.04 -0.94 -8.13
C SER A 43 -9.91 0.22 -9.10
N VAL A 44 -9.36 1.33 -8.60
CA VAL A 44 -8.97 2.48 -9.42
C VAL A 44 -7.54 2.36 -9.97
N SER A 45 -6.82 1.33 -9.57
CA SER A 45 -5.42 1.07 -9.94
C SER A 45 -5.30 -0.17 -10.82
N ALA A 46 -4.57 -0.04 -11.93
CA ALA A 46 -4.25 -1.19 -12.79
C ALA A 46 -3.36 -2.26 -12.11
N ALA A 47 -2.68 -1.90 -11.01
CA ALA A 47 -1.83 -2.81 -10.25
C ALA A 47 -2.60 -3.60 -9.18
N ILE A 48 -3.83 -3.19 -8.86
CA ILE A 48 -4.67 -3.81 -7.84
C ILE A 48 -5.88 -4.46 -8.52
N PRO A 49 -6.13 -5.75 -8.29
CA PRO A 49 -7.20 -6.46 -8.99
C PRO A 49 -8.59 -6.01 -8.53
N ASN A 50 -9.55 -6.04 -9.44
CA ASN A 50 -10.96 -5.98 -9.11
C ASN A 50 -11.37 -7.27 -8.38
N LEU A 51 -12.25 -7.14 -7.39
CA LEU A 51 -12.79 -8.25 -6.60
C LEU A 51 -14.28 -8.47 -6.87
N ALA A 52 -14.99 -7.46 -7.36
CA ALA A 52 -16.42 -7.52 -7.66
C ALA A 52 -16.76 -8.65 -8.64
N GLY A 53 -17.75 -9.47 -8.30
CA GLY A 53 -18.18 -10.60 -9.12
C GLY A 53 -17.21 -11.77 -9.19
N GLN A 54 -16.10 -11.74 -8.44
CA GLN A 54 -15.18 -12.87 -8.39
C GLN A 54 -15.76 -14.00 -7.54
N LYS A 55 -15.49 -15.24 -7.91
CA LYS A 55 -16.01 -16.42 -7.20
C LYS A 55 -15.59 -16.44 -5.73
N ALA A 56 -16.56 -16.59 -4.81
CA ALA A 56 -16.30 -16.60 -3.37
C ALA A 56 -15.26 -17.64 -2.95
N GLY A 57 -15.34 -18.86 -3.48
CA GLY A 57 -14.34 -19.91 -3.19
C GLY A 57 -12.93 -19.53 -3.63
N TYR A 58 -12.78 -18.81 -4.75
CA TYR A 58 -11.49 -18.30 -5.20
C TYR A 58 -10.98 -17.21 -4.26
N LEU A 59 -11.81 -16.21 -3.93
CA LEU A 59 -11.42 -15.13 -3.01
C LEU A 59 -11.01 -15.68 -1.65
N GLY A 60 -11.80 -16.59 -1.07
CA GLY A 60 -11.49 -17.25 0.20
C GLY A 60 -10.16 -17.98 0.17
N SER A 61 -9.90 -18.76 -0.89
CA SER A 61 -8.63 -19.48 -1.05
C SER A 61 -7.43 -18.53 -1.19
N GLN A 62 -7.60 -17.40 -1.90
CA GLN A 62 -6.54 -16.39 -2.05
C GLN A 62 -6.24 -15.69 -0.72
N LEU A 63 -7.26 -15.28 0.05
CA LEU A 63 -7.09 -14.68 1.37
C LEU A 63 -6.44 -15.65 2.35
N THR A 64 -6.85 -16.92 2.36
CA THR A 64 -6.21 -17.97 3.17
C THR A 64 -4.76 -18.18 2.77
N GLY A 65 -4.46 -18.18 1.47
CA GLY A 65 -3.09 -18.28 0.96
C GLY A 65 -2.20 -17.10 1.38
N PHE A 66 -2.73 -15.88 1.39
CA PHE A 66 -2.02 -14.72 1.92
C PHE A 66 -1.84 -14.81 3.45
N LYS A 67 -2.89 -15.21 4.18
CA LYS A 67 -2.84 -15.36 5.64
C LYS A 67 -1.81 -16.40 6.10
N SER A 68 -1.72 -17.53 5.40
CA SER A 68 -0.76 -18.59 5.69
C SER A 68 0.66 -18.30 5.15
N GLY A 69 0.83 -17.25 4.34
CA GLY A 69 2.08 -16.97 3.65
C GLY A 69 2.39 -17.90 2.47
N ALA A 70 1.48 -18.81 2.09
CA ALA A 70 1.63 -19.65 0.90
C ALA A 70 1.62 -18.80 -0.39
N ARG A 71 0.82 -17.71 -0.41
CA ARG A 71 0.87 -16.69 -1.45
C ARG A 71 1.64 -15.48 -0.93
N LYS A 72 2.63 -15.03 -1.71
CA LYS A 72 3.53 -13.93 -1.31
C LYS A 72 3.08 -12.59 -1.89
N ASN A 73 2.71 -11.67 -1.03
CA ASN A 73 2.55 -10.25 -1.31
C ASN A 73 2.60 -9.54 0.05
N PRO A 74 3.65 -8.77 0.37
CA PRO A 74 3.84 -8.21 1.72
C PRO A 74 2.63 -7.46 2.26
N LEU A 75 1.97 -6.66 1.40
CA LEU A 75 0.78 -5.90 1.77
C LEU A 75 -0.40 -6.83 2.07
N MET A 76 -0.74 -7.73 1.13
CA MET A 76 -1.86 -8.64 1.31
C MET A 76 -1.64 -9.67 2.43
N ASN A 77 -0.39 -10.06 2.68
CA ASN A 77 -0.05 -10.92 3.82
C ASN A 77 -0.34 -10.21 5.15
N ALA A 78 0.04 -8.93 5.29
CA ALA A 78 -0.25 -8.14 6.49
C ALA A 78 -1.77 -7.93 6.71
N ILE A 79 -2.51 -7.64 5.63
CA ILE A 79 -3.97 -7.48 5.69
C ILE A 79 -4.64 -8.80 6.05
N ALA A 80 -4.33 -9.88 5.35
CA ALA A 80 -4.97 -11.18 5.56
C ALA A 80 -4.66 -11.80 6.94
N ALA A 81 -3.51 -11.48 7.52
CA ALA A 81 -3.15 -11.93 8.87
C ALA A 81 -4.16 -11.49 9.95
N GLN A 82 -4.79 -10.33 9.75
CA GLN A 82 -5.74 -9.73 10.69
C GLN A 82 -7.17 -10.30 10.55
N LEU A 83 -7.49 -11.00 9.46
CA LEU A 83 -8.82 -11.54 9.21
C LEU A 83 -9.02 -12.85 9.97
N SER A 84 -10.16 -13.01 10.64
CA SER A 84 -10.61 -14.30 11.12
C SER A 84 -11.05 -15.21 9.95
N PRO A 85 -11.21 -16.52 10.15
CA PRO A 85 -11.80 -17.40 9.14
C PRO A 85 -13.20 -16.95 8.71
N ALA A 86 -14.03 -16.45 9.66
CA ALA A 86 -15.35 -15.91 9.36
C ALA A 86 -15.28 -14.63 8.53
N ASP A 87 -14.34 -13.72 8.81
CA ASP A 87 -14.12 -12.52 7.99
C ASP A 87 -13.77 -12.90 6.55
N ILE A 88 -12.89 -13.88 6.36
CA ILE A 88 -12.49 -14.35 5.03
C ILE A 88 -13.70 -14.86 4.26
N ASP A 89 -14.53 -15.69 4.88
CA ASP A 89 -15.74 -16.24 4.25
C ASP A 89 -16.76 -15.16 3.92
N ASN A 90 -17.00 -14.24 4.83
CA ASN A 90 -17.97 -13.17 4.70
C ASN A 90 -17.54 -12.14 3.64
N VAL A 91 -16.28 -11.70 3.66
CA VAL A 91 -15.70 -10.79 2.65
C VAL A 91 -15.72 -11.43 1.27
N ALA A 92 -15.36 -12.72 1.16
CA ALA A 92 -15.41 -13.43 -0.09
C ALA A 92 -16.84 -13.55 -0.64
N ALA A 93 -17.83 -13.80 0.23
CA ALA A 93 -19.25 -13.84 -0.14
C ALA A 93 -19.74 -12.45 -0.59
N TYR A 94 -19.36 -11.39 0.14
CA TYR A 94 -19.72 -10.02 -0.22
C TYR A 94 -19.21 -9.64 -1.62
N PHE A 95 -17.93 -9.76 -1.90
CA PHE A 95 -17.40 -9.42 -3.22
C PHE A 95 -17.96 -10.29 -4.34
N ALA A 96 -18.25 -11.57 -4.06
CA ALA A 96 -18.89 -12.45 -5.03
C ALA A 96 -20.35 -12.06 -5.33
N SER A 97 -21.06 -11.44 -4.40
CA SER A 97 -22.44 -10.96 -4.58
C SER A 97 -22.52 -9.69 -5.44
N LEU A 98 -21.43 -8.97 -5.59
CA LEU A 98 -21.40 -7.75 -6.39
C LEU A 98 -21.40 -8.08 -7.88
N GLN A 99 -22.00 -7.20 -8.68
CA GLN A 99 -21.89 -7.32 -10.14
C GLN A 99 -20.43 -7.12 -10.57
N GLY A 100 -19.96 -7.96 -11.49
CA GLY A 100 -18.60 -7.84 -12.04
C GLY A 100 -18.37 -6.45 -12.66
N ALA A 101 -17.14 -5.97 -12.55
CA ALA A 101 -16.77 -4.64 -13.00
C ALA A 101 -17.06 -4.42 -14.49
N SER A 102 -18.10 -3.68 -14.80
CA SER A 102 -18.19 -2.97 -16.07
C SER A 102 -17.41 -1.65 -15.93
N ALA A 103 -16.51 -1.39 -16.86
CA ALA A 103 -15.43 -0.41 -16.73
C ALA A 103 -15.84 1.08 -16.56
N GLY A 104 -17.10 1.38 -16.30
CA GLY A 104 -17.61 2.77 -16.34
C GLY A 104 -18.17 3.36 -15.04
N THR A 105 -18.68 2.56 -14.12
CA THR A 105 -19.60 3.08 -13.08
C THR A 105 -18.98 3.27 -11.70
N ALA A 106 -17.94 2.53 -11.34
CA ALA A 106 -17.42 2.54 -9.97
C ALA A 106 -16.51 3.71 -9.62
N MET A 107 -15.94 4.39 -10.62
CA MET A 107 -14.99 5.48 -10.42
C MET A 107 -15.65 6.78 -9.92
N SER A 108 -16.93 7.03 -10.28
CA SER A 108 -17.57 8.31 -10.00
C SER A 108 -18.07 8.47 -8.55
N GLU A 109 -18.37 7.36 -7.86
CA GLU A 109 -18.93 7.40 -6.49
C GLU A 109 -17.86 7.34 -5.39
N PHE A 110 -16.74 6.67 -5.65
CA PHE A 110 -15.69 6.48 -4.63
C PHE A 110 -14.70 7.64 -4.55
N LEU A 111 -14.38 8.27 -5.67
CA LEU A 111 -13.46 9.43 -5.72
C LEU A 111 -13.91 10.64 -4.89
N PRO A 112 -15.22 10.96 -4.75
CA PRO A 112 -15.65 12.04 -3.88
C PRO A 112 -15.39 11.78 -2.40
N ASN A 113 -15.43 10.52 -1.94
CA ASN A 113 -15.24 10.16 -0.54
C ASN A 113 -13.75 10.10 -0.14
N LEU A 114 -12.86 9.64 -1.03
CA LEU A 114 -11.42 9.77 -0.83
C LEU A 114 -10.91 11.21 -1.00
N ARG A 115 -11.58 12.03 -1.82
CA ARG A 115 -11.32 13.48 -1.92
C ARG A 115 -11.84 14.24 -0.71
N LYS A 116 -12.80 13.66 0.03
CA LYS A 116 -13.33 14.22 1.29
C LYS A 116 -12.50 13.83 2.51
N THR A 117 -11.65 12.79 2.42
CA THR A 117 -10.59 12.66 3.41
C THR A 117 -9.68 13.85 3.18
N ASN A 118 -9.61 14.76 4.16
CA ASN A 118 -8.71 15.91 4.20
C ASN A 118 -7.24 15.43 4.32
N ILE A 119 -6.84 14.47 3.48
CA ILE A 119 -5.44 14.13 3.31
C ILE A 119 -4.87 15.30 2.53
N THR A 120 -4.37 16.29 3.25
CA THR A 120 -3.63 17.40 2.64
C THR A 120 -2.40 16.79 2.01
N PRO A 121 -2.27 16.72 0.68
CA PRO A 121 -1.08 16.18 0.05
C PRO A 121 0.13 16.97 0.56
N ALA A 122 1.24 16.30 0.80
CA ALA A 122 2.48 17.00 1.05
C ALA A 122 2.68 18.01 -0.07
N ASN A 123 2.94 19.27 0.28
CA ASN A 123 3.20 20.32 -0.72
C ASN A 123 4.50 20.00 -1.45
N PHE A 124 4.57 20.38 -2.73
CA PHE A 124 5.82 20.27 -3.47
C PHE A 124 6.88 21.24 -2.92
N PRO A 125 8.01 20.75 -2.38
CA PRO A 125 9.06 21.62 -1.89
C PRO A 125 9.93 22.09 -3.07
N ALA A 126 9.55 23.17 -3.72
CA ALA A 126 10.17 23.63 -4.98
C ALA A 126 11.68 23.84 -4.88
N ASP A 127 12.18 24.12 -3.69
CA ASP A 127 13.59 24.40 -3.40
C ASP A 127 14.38 23.19 -2.82
N TYR A 128 13.81 21.99 -2.86
CA TYR A 128 14.43 20.80 -2.24
C TYR A 128 15.85 20.53 -2.76
N LYS A 129 16.15 20.82 -4.01
CA LYS A 129 17.49 20.58 -4.58
C LYS A 129 18.59 21.43 -3.95
N THR A 130 18.23 22.59 -3.45
CA THR A 130 19.16 23.54 -2.81
C THR A 130 19.16 23.43 -1.30
N ARG A 131 18.03 23.02 -0.69
CA ARG A 131 17.85 23.00 0.76
C ARG A 131 17.96 21.62 1.38
N TYR A 132 17.74 20.54 0.61
CA TYR A 132 17.77 19.20 1.15
C TYR A 132 19.06 18.49 0.72
N THR A 133 19.54 17.60 1.54
CA THR A 133 20.71 16.78 1.23
C THR A 133 20.30 15.64 0.28
N HIS A 134 20.98 15.52 -0.85
CA HIS A 134 20.95 14.31 -1.66
C HIS A 134 21.64 13.20 -0.88
N TYR A 135 20.91 12.19 -0.42
CA TYR A 135 21.46 11.17 0.47
C TYR A 135 21.64 9.80 -0.17
N ALA A 136 20.97 9.51 -1.27
CA ALA A 136 21.12 8.25 -1.97
C ALA A 136 20.75 8.34 -3.46
N THR A 137 21.42 7.50 -4.24
CA THR A 137 21.00 7.12 -5.61
C THR A 137 20.74 5.63 -5.62
N VAL A 138 19.55 5.21 -6.03
CA VAL A 138 19.13 3.80 -6.05
C VAL A 138 18.76 3.40 -7.47
N ASN A 139 19.32 2.28 -7.93
CA ASN A 139 19.01 1.68 -9.22
C ASN A 139 18.01 0.53 -9.06
N TYR A 140 17.03 0.47 -9.97
CA TYR A 140 16.07 -0.63 -10.04
C TYR A 140 16.18 -1.35 -11.38
N PRO A 141 16.98 -2.42 -11.46
CA PRO A 141 17.23 -3.14 -12.73
C PRO A 141 15.97 -3.85 -13.25
N GLU A 142 15.09 -4.34 -12.38
CA GLU A 142 13.85 -5.04 -12.77
C GLU A 142 12.78 -4.10 -13.36
N ARG A 143 12.84 -2.83 -13.00
CA ARG A 143 12.05 -1.74 -13.58
C ARG A 143 13.03 -0.64 -13.90
N PRO A 144 13.60 -0.58 -15.13
CA PRO A 144 14.72 0.29 -15.44
C PRO A 144 14.46 1.74 -15.03
N GLN A 145 14.90 2.10 -13.85
CA GLN A 145 14.72 3.42 -13.21
C GLN A 145 15.94 3.74 -12.35
N VAL A 146 16.29 5.01 -12.33
CA VAL A 146 17.21 5.57 -11.34
C VAL A 146 16.44 6.49 -10.42
N ARG A 147 16.70 6.41 -9.12
CA ARG A 147 16.03 7.25 -8.12
C ARG A 147 17.06 8.05 -7.36
N HIS A 148 16.90 9.36 -7.34
CA HIS A 148 17.64 10.25 -6.48
C HIS A 148 16.79 10.64 -5.29
N LEU A 149 17.36 10.50 -4.08
CA LEU A 149 16.62 10.72 -2.84
C LEU A 149 17.24 11.88 -2.07
N TYR A 150 16.36 12.77 -1.61
CA TYR A 150 16.71 13.98 -0.88
C TYR A 150 15.94 14.00 0.44
N ALA A 151 16.57 14.49 1.51
CA ALA A 151 15.91 14.65 2.79
C ALA A 151 16.31 15.97 3.45
N ASN A 152 15.37 16.54 4.23
CA ASN A 152 15.69 17.69 5.05
C ASN A 152 16.46 17.29 6.32
N ASP A 153 17.05 18.27 6.99
CA ASP A 153 17.88 18.04 8.17
C ASP A 153 17.15 17.34 9.32
N VAL A 154 15.84 17.59 9.45
CA VAL A 154 15.00 16.93 10.47
C VAL A 154 14.98 15.41 10.28
N ALA A 155 14.75 14.96 9.05
CA ALA A 155 14.75 13.52 8.74
C ALA A 155 16.15 12.90 8.90
N LEU A 156 17.19 13.61 8.43
CA LEU A 156 18.58 13.15 8.51
C LEU A 156 19.07 13.02 9.94
N ALA A 157 18.80 14.01 10.78
CA ALA A 157 19.25 14.01 12.18
C ALA A 157 18.65 12.82 12.95
N ALA A 158 17.34 12.63 12.84
CA ALA A 158 16.66 11.52 13.51
C ALA A 158 17.17 10.15 13.05
N ALA A 159 17.33 9.96 11.73
CA ALA A 159 17.81 8.70 11.17
C ALA A 159 19.24 8.37 11.63
N ARG A 160 20.12 9.37 11.72
CA ARG A 160 21.52 9.20 12.20
C ARG A 160 21.57 8.78 13.68
N GLU A 161 20.61 9.26 14.47
CA GLU A 161 20.51 8.92 15.89
C GLU A 161 19.77 7.61 16.14
N GLY A 162 19.28 6.95 15.08
CA GLY A 162 18.46 5.73 15.20
C GLY A 162 17.11 5.96 15.86
N LYS A 163 16.62 7.19 15.85
CA LYS A 163 15.33 7.59 16.41
C LYS A 163 14.21 7.54 15.37
N PRO A 164 12.96 7.34 15.80
CA PRO A 164 11.81 7.53 14.91
C PRO A 164 11.84 8.91 14.27
N ILE A 165 11.58 8.99 12.97
CA ILE A 165 11.60 10.26 12.24
C ILE A 165 10.44 11.14 12.74
N PRO A 166 10.72 12.37 13.23
CA PRO A 166 9.72 13.23 13.87
C PRO A 166 8.90 14.04 12.86
N ASP A 167 7.94 14.79 13.38
CA ASP A 167 7.19 15.80 12.61
C ASP A 167 8.12 16.88 12.04
N GLY A 168 7.75 17.41 10.89
CA GLY A 168 8.57 18.35 10.12
C GLY A 168 9.58 17.64 9.19
N ALA A 169 9.66 16.33 9.26
CA ALA A 169 10.49 15.56 8.34
C ALA A 169 9.91 15.57 6.92
N PHE A 170 10.81 15.66 5.94
CA PHE A 170 10.47 15.68 4.52
C PHE A 170 11.50 14.88 3.71
N ILE A 171 11.02 13.95 2.88
CA ILE A 171 11.83 13.14 1.98
C ILE A 171 11.26 13.27 0.57
N VAL A 172 12.13 13.54 -0.40
CA VAL A 172 11.78 13.67 -1.82
C VAL A 172 12.50 12.61 -2.62
N MET A 173 11.83 12.03 -3.59
CA MET A 173 12.41 11.07 -4.52
C MET A 173 12.12 11.50 -5.96
N GLU A 174 13.16 11.78 -6.71
CA GLU A 174 13.09 11.91 -8.16
C GLU A 174 13.20 10.52 -8.80
N VAL A 175 12.32 10.22 -9.72
CA VAL A 175 12.37 8.99 -10.52
C VAL A 175 12.76 9.35 -11.93
N TYR A 176 13.90 8.83 -12.38
CA TYR A 176 14.43 9.03 -13.72
C TYR A 176 14.17 7.83 -14.61
N THR A 177 13.89 8.09 -15.88
CA THR A 177 14.09 7.12 -16.94
C THR A 177 15.58 6.90 -17.16
N PRO A 178 16.02 5.68 -17.47
CA PRO A 178 17.42 5.46 -17.85
C PRO A 178 17.70 6.01 -19.25
N LYS A 179 18.91 6.46 -19.48
CA LYS A 179 19.42 6.73 -20.82
C LYS A 179 19.41 5.43 -21.62
N LEU A 180 18.98 5.51 -22.87
CA LEU A 180 18.94 4.39 -23.80
C LEU A 180 20.01 4.55 -24.87
N ASP A 181 20.59 3.43 -25.31
CA ASP A 181 21.46 3.37 -26.48
C ASP A 181 20.63 3.34 -27.80
N ASP A 182 21.32 3.24 -28.94
CA ASP A 182 20.72 3.19 -30.27
C ASP A 182 19.83 1.95 -30.45
N GLN A 183 20.01 0.91 -29.65
CA GLN A 183 19.21 -0.33 -29.65
C GLN A 183 18.07 -0.28 -28.62
N LYS A 184 17.81 0.90 -28.01
CA LYS A 184 16.81 1.12 -26.94
C LYS A 184 17.06 0.31 -25.65
N LYS A 185 18.30 -0.08 -25.40
CA LYS A 185 18.70 -0.74 -24.15
C LYS A 185 19.20 0.28 -23.14
N PRO A 186 18.93 0.09 -21.83
CA PRO A 186 19.44 0.98 -20.79
C PRO A 186 20.98 1.02 -20.75
N VAL A 187 21.53 2.21 -20.80
CA VAL A 187 22.97 2.46 -20.70
C VAL A 187 23.40 2.33 -19.23
N LYS A 188 24.53 1.66 -19.01
CA LYS A 188 25.19 1.59 -17.70
C LYS A 188 26.46 2.42 -17.69
N GLY A 189 26.70 3.10 -16.57
CA GLY A 189 27.94 3.81 -16.29
C GLY A 189 29.11 2.86 -15.96
N ALA A 190 30.27 3.43 -15.72
CA ALA A 190 31.46 2.68 -15.34
C ALA A 190 31.31 1.93 -13.99
N ASP A 191 30.44 2.40 -13.12
CA ASP A 191 30.05 1.80 -11.84
C ASP A 191 29.02 0.66 -11.96
N GLY A 192 28.60 0.33 -13.20
CA GLY A 192 27.60 -0.69 -13.48
C GLY A 192 26.14 -0.23 -13.25
N ASN A 193 25.92 0.98 -12.77
CA ASN A 193 24.62 1.55 -12.53
C ASN A 193 23.99 2.12 -13.82
N LEU A 194 22.65 2.20 -13.84
CA LEU A 194 21.93 2.85 -14.92
C LEU A 194 22.26 4.35 -14.95
N VAL A 195 22.50 4.89 -16.14
CA VAL A 195 22.69 6.33 -16.33
C VAL A 195 21.32 7.00 -16.37
N PRO A 196 21.02 8.00 -15.50
CA PRO A 196 19.76 8.73 -15.54
C PRO A 196 19.66 9.62 -16.80
N ASP A 197 18.45 9.75 -17.36
CA ASP A 197 18.15 10.64 -18.48
C ASP A 197 17.22 11.76 -18.05
N LYS A 198 15.92 11.48 -17.98
CA LYS A 198 14.88 12.49 -17.69
C LYS A 198 14.11 12.14 -16.43
N ILE A 199 13.74 13.16 -15.65
CA ILE A 199 12.81 12.98 -14.54
C ILE A 199 11.46 12.59 -15.10
N ALA A 200 11.00 11.39 -14.77
CA ALA A 200 9.67 10.90 -15.14
C ALA A 200 8.60 11.50 -14.21
N PHE A 201 8.89 11.55 -12.92
CA PHE A 201 8.06 12.15 -11.89
C PHE A 201 8.84 12.32 -10.58
N VAL A 202 8.25 13.08 -9.65
CA VAL A 202 8.78 13.28 -8.31
C VAL A 202 7.76 12.77 -7.31
N THR A 203 8.20 12.11 -6.25
CA THR A 203 7.35 11.81 -5.09
C THR A 203 7.89 12.47 -3.85
N ALA A 204 7.01 12.74 -2.90
CA ALA A 204 7.38 13.27 -1.61
C ALA A 204 6.63 12.52 -0.52
N MET A 205 7.29 12.36 0.62
CA MET A 205 6.67 11.99 1.88
C MET A 205 7.05 13.01 2.94
N ALA A 206 6.05 13.42 3.71
CA ALA A 206 6.22 14.40 4.78
C ALA A 206 5.45 13.95 6.02
N ARG A 207 5.96 14.31 7.20
CA ARG A 207 5.32 13.99 8.47
C ARG A 207 4.92 15.26 9.19
N GLN A 208 3.65 15.29 9.66
CA GLN A 208 3.11 16.38 10.46
C GLN A 208 2.05 15.86 11.42
N ALA A 209 2.10 16.28 12.67
CA ALA A 209 1.16 15.86 13.71
C ALA A 209 -0.31 15.97 13.27
N GLY A 210 -1.06 14.91 13.51
CA GLY A 210 -2.48 14.83 13.23
C GLY A 210 -2.86 14.46 11.80
N TRP A 211 -1.94 14.32 10.87
CA TRP A 211 -2.27 13.93 9.49
C TRP A 211 -2.81 12.50 9.37
N GLY A 212 -2.43 11.63 10.29
CA GLY A 212 -2.88 10.25 10.31
C GLY A 212 -4.27 10.02 10.88
N LYS A 213 -4.88 11.00 11.57
CA LYS A 213 -6.11 10.79 12.35
C LYS A 213 -7.30 10.34 11.51
N ASP A 214 -7.41 10.84 10.26
CA ASP A 214 -8.50 10.55 9.34
C ASP A 214 -8.19 9.35 8.40
N ILE A 215 -7.03 8.73 8.58
CA ILE A 215 -6.60 7.55 7.82
C ILE A 215 -6.99 6.29 8.60
N PRO A 216 -7.71 5.33 7.98
CA PRO A 216 -8.01 4.05 8.62
C PRO A 216 -6.75 3.40 9.18
N GLU A 217 -6.85 2.82 10.39
CA GLU A 217 -5.69 2.27 11.12
C GLU A 217 -4.85 1.30 10.31
N ILE A 218 -5.51 0.46 9.50
CA ILE A 218 -4.85 -0.53 8.64
C ILE A 218 -3.94 0.10 7.57
N LEU A 219 -4.19 1.34 7.19
CA LEU A 219 -3.38 2.09 6.22
C LEU A 219 -2.58 3.21 6.87
N ARG A 220 -2.84 3.51 8.15
CA ARG A 220 -2.20 4.62 8.85
C ARG A 220 -0.71 4.37 9.04
N ASN A 221 0.08 5.26 8.52
CA ASN A 221 1.54 5.27 8.67
C ASN A 221 1.94 6.36 9.66
N ALA A 222 1.48 6.24 10.92
CA ALA A 222 1.53 7.33 11.89
C ALA A 222 0.97 8.63 11.25
N ASP A 223 1.71 9.72 11.29
CA ASP A 223 1.33 11.01 10.71
C ASP A 223 2.01 11.32 9.36
N TRP A 224 2.49 10.27 8.67
CA TRP A 224 3.04 10.43 7.33
C TRP A 224 1.98 10.64 6.27
N ASN A 225 2.27 11.52 5.33
CA ASN A 225 1.50 11.72 4.11
C ASN A 225 2.41 11.68 2.88
N TYR A 226 1.82 11.39 1.74
CA TYR A 226 2.52 11.11 0.49
C TYR A 226 1.93 11.95 -0.64
N ALA A 227 2.77 12.33 -1.60
CA ALA A 227 2.32 12.99 -2.80
C ALA A 227 3.19 12.63 -4.00
N ALA A 228 2.63 12.76 -5.20
CA ALA A 228 3.38 12.60 -6.44
C ALA A 228 3.14 13.81 -7.36
N PHE A 229 4.19 14.23 -8.03
CA PHE A 229 4.24 15.43 -8.82
C PHE A 229 4.82 15.14 -10.22
N THR A 230 4.46 15.98 -11.17
CA THR A 230 5.16 16.07 -12.45
C THR A 230 6.58 16.62 -12.22
N PRO A 231 7.49 16.53 -13.21
CA PRO A 231 8.81 17.16 -13.12
C PRO A 231 8.75 18.68 -12.88
N ALA A 232 7.65 19.32 -13.29
CA ALA A 232 7.40 20.74 -13.07
C ALA A 232 6.77 21.07 -11.69
N GLY A 233 6.66 20.10 -10.78
CA GLY A 233 6.12 20.29 -9.44
C GLY A 233 4.60 20.35 -9.35
N GLN A 234 3.87 20.11 -10.43
CA GLN A 234 2.42 20.04 -10.39
C GLN A 234 1.94 18.70 -9.86
N PRO A 235 0.87 18.65 -9.04
CA PRO A 235 0.31 17.38 -8.60
C PRO A 235 0.00 16.46 -9.77
N ARG A 236 0.39 15.19 -9.68
CA ARG A 236 0.04 14.20 -10.69
C ARG A 236 -1.42 13.81 -10.55
N PRO A 237 -2.21 13.87 -11.64
CA PRO A 237 -3.59 13.42 -11.62
C PRO A 237 -3.66 11.89 -11.43
N ARG A 238 -4.75 11.42 -10.83
CA ARG A 238 -5.07 10.00 -10.68
C ARG A 238 -4.10 9.18 -9.82
N ILE A 239 -3.39 9.82 -8.90
CA ILE A 239 -2.60 9.11 -7.89
C ILE A 239 -3.55 8.58 -6.82
N ASN A 240 -3.44 7.29 -6.55
CA ASN A 240 -4.13 6.64 -5.45
C ASN A 240 -3.25 6.68 -4.19
N HIS A 241 -3.56 7.58 -3.26
CA HIS A 241 -2.81 7.71 -2.01
C HIS A 241 -2.84 6.44 -1.15
N ALA A 242 -3.90 5.62 -1.25
CA ALA A 242 -3.98 4.36 -0.55
C ALA A 242 -2.85 3.39 -0.97
N GLU A 243 -2.39 3.43 -2.22
CA GLU A 243 -1.23 2.64 -2.67
C GLU A 243 0.07 3.08 -2.00
N CYS A 244 0.26 4.39 -1.83
CA CYS A 244 1.42 4.93 -1.13
C CYS A 244 1.42 4.46 0.33
N LEU A 245 0.29 4.69 1.03
CA LEU A 245 0.10 4.28 2.42
C LEU A 245 0.32 2.79 2.62
N ALA A 246 -0.33 1.97 1.81
CA ALA A 246 -0.26 0.53 1.88
C ALA A 246 1.15 -0.02 1.61
N CYS A 247 1.84 0.52 0.61
CA CYS A 247 3.22 0.14 0.29
C CYS A 247 4.16 0.49 1.43
N HIS A 248 4.08 1.71 1.95
CA HIS A 248 4.94 2.19 3.03
C HIS A 248 4.59 1.57 4.39
N LYS A 249 3.36 1.07 4.61
CA LYS A 249 2.95 0.38 5.83
C LYS A 249 3.81 -0.84 6.15
N SER A 250 4.35 -1.51 5.14
CA SER A 250 5.25 -2.65 5.32
C SER A 250 6.62 -2.28 5.92
N LYS A 251 6.86 -1.00 6.18
CA LYS A 251 8.10 -0.42 6.73
C LYS A 251 7.85 0.36 8.02
N ASP A 252 6.91 -0.10 8.83
CA ASP A 252 6.55 0.56 10.10
C ASP A 252 7.70 0.55 11.11
N ASP A 253 8.51 -0.51 11.16
CA ASP A 253 9.73 -0.64 11.93
C ASP A 253 10.87 0.28 11.44
N GLU A 254 10.83 0.72 10.17
CA GLU A 254 11.77 1.63 9.53
C GLU A 254 11.19 3.04 9.37
N SER A 255 10.32 3.48 10.26
CA SER A 255 9.63 4.79 10.17
C SER A 255 8.91 5.01 8.85
N PHE A 256 8.40 3.93 8.24
CA PHE A 256 7.68 3.91 6.96
C PHE A 256 8.54 4.34 5.75
N ALA A 257 9.88 4.31 5.85
CA ALA A 257 10.79 4.68 4.78
C ALA A 257 11.63 3.50 4.29
N PHE A 258 11.63 3.23 2.99
CA PHE A 258 12.37 2.11 2.38
C PHE A 258 13.90 2.29 2.38
N THR A 259 14.38 3.49 2.64
CA THR A 259 15.78 3.87 2.53
C THR A 259 16.34 4.40 3.85
N MET A 260 15.88 3.85 4.97
CA MET A 260 16.34 4.26 6.31
C MET A 260 17.84 4.03 6.53
N LYS A 261 18.40 2.96 5.97
CA LYS A 261 19.84 2.67 6.08
C LYS A 261 20.68 3.72 5.37
N GLU A 262 20.29 4.07 4.14
CA GLU A 262 20.94 5.10 3.35
C GLU A 262 20.79 6.48 4.03
N LEU A 263 19.58 6.77 4.54
CA LEU A 263 19.30 8.01 5.25
C LEU A 263 20.16 8.14 6.52
N ALA A 264 20.30 7.06 7.30
CA ALA A 264 21.11 7.02 8.52
C ALA A 264 22.62 7.12 8.24
N SER A 265 23.09 6.65 7.08
CA SER A 265 24.51 6.71 6.70
C SER A 265 24.88 8.00 5.98
N ALA A 266 23.89 8.80 5.55
CA ALA A 266 24.14 10.05 4.84
C ALA A 266 24.99 11.03 5.66
N GLY A 267 26.10 11.51 5.07
CA GLY A 267 26.98 12.50 5.70
C GLY A 267 27.94 11.97 6.77
N ARG A 268 28.06 10.65 6.97
CA ARG A 268 29.10 10.07 7.85
C ARG A 268 30.49 9.99 7.19
N GLY A 269 30.62 10.37 5.93
CA GLY A 269 31.82 10.26 5.12
C GLY A 269 32.34 11.60 4.58
N ARG A 270 32.14 12.72 5.32
CA ARG A 270 32.79 14.00 5.02
C ARG A 270 33.73 14.38 6.13
#